data_88f62173074faa6f1befcfad9428b69b
#
_entry.id   88f62173074faa6f1befcfad9428b69b
#
_cell.length_a   1.000
_cell.length_b   1.000
_cell.length_c   1.000
_cell.angle_alpha   90.00
_cell.angle_beta   90.00
_cell.angle_gamma   90.00
#
_symmetry.space_group_name_H-M   'P 1'
#
loop_
_entity.id
_entity.type
_entity.pdbx_description
1 polymer ?
#
loop_
_entity_poly.entity_id
_entity_poly.type
_entity_poly.pdbx_seq_one_letter_code
_entity_poly.pdbx_strand_id
1 'polypeptide(L)'
;MEMEHVGGKNKGHIMLYALSTCVWCKKTKSLLNNLGVDYYYIDVDLLEGKEKEKVKNDLIRWNPQCSFPTLVINNDKCIVGYKEKETKEAIGQ
;
A
#
# COMPACT_ATOMS: atom_id res chain seq x y z
N MET A 1 -11.27 -7.27 9.08
CA MET A 1 -10.14 -6.40 8.73
C MET A 1 -10.64 -5.30 7.81
N GLU A 2 -10.41 -4.07 8.20
CA GLU A 2 -10.91 -2.93 7.44
C GLU A 2 -9.84 -2.38 6.50
N MET A 3 -10.05 -2.61 5.21
CA MET A 3 -9.24 -1.99 4.17
C MET A 3 -10.08 -0.94 3.48
N GLU A 4 -9.47 0.20 3.22
CA GLU A 4 -10.13 1.23 2.44
C GLU A 4 -9.94 0.92 0.95
N HIS A 5 -11.01 1.06 0.19
CA HIS A 5 -10.97 0.82 -1.25
C HIS A 5 -11.14 2.12 -2.01
N VAL A 6 -10.22 2.38 -2.94
CA VAL A 6 -10.31 3.52 -3.84
C VAL A 6 -10.56 2.99 -5.25
N GLY A 7 -11.73 3.29 -5.80
CA GLY A 7 -12.10 2.82 -7.13
C GLY A 7 -11.33 3.48 -8.25
N GLY A 8 -11.08 2.72 -9.31
CA GLY A 8 -10.38 3.21 -10.49
C GLY A 8 -10.25 2.09 -11.50
N LYS A 9 -9.32 2.25 -12.42
CA LYS A 9 -9.05 1.22 -13.43
C LYS A 9 -8.37 0.01 -12.80
N ASN A 10 -8.87 -1.16 -13.10
CA ASN A 10 -8.28 -2.39 -12.60
C ASN A 10 -6.97 -2.69 -13.32
N LYS A 11 -5.86 -2.47 -12.64
CA LYS A 11 -4.51 -2.77 -13.14
C LYS A 11 -3.88 -3.91 -12.33
N GLY A 12 -4.72 -4.77 -11.75
CA GLY A 12 -4.30 -5.85 -10.88
C GLY A 12 -4.66 -5.54 -9.44
N HIS A 13 -4.29 -6.43 -8.55
CA HIS A 13 -4.53 -6.24 -7.11
C HIS A 13 -3.42 -5.37 -6.53
N ILE A 14 -3.79 -4.19 -6.06
CA ILE A 14 -2.83 -3.24 -5.48
C ILE A 14 -3.21 -3.00 -4.03
N MET A 15 -2.27 -3.27 -3.12
CA MET A 15 -2.47 -3.11 -1.69
C MET A 15 -1.38 -2.21 -1.11
N LEU A 16 -1.78 -1.16 -0.42
CA LEU A 16 -0.86 -0.23 0.21
C LEU A 16 -0.93 -0.33 1.73
N TYR A 17 0.19 -0.62 2.36
CA TYR A 17 0.33 -0.55 3.81
C TYR A 17 0.89 0.82 4.15
N ALA A 18 0.15 1.58 4.94
CA ALA A 18 0.47 2.98 5.22
C ALA A 18 0.31 3.32 6.69
N LEU A 19 0.71 4.54 7.03
CA LEU A 19 0.42 5.15 8.32
C LEU A 19 -0.36 6.43 8.05
N SER A 20 -1.33 6.75 8.91
CA SER A 20 -2.20 7.90 8.71
C SER A 20 -1.45 9.24 8.77
N THR A 21 -0.33 9.28 9.49
CA THR A 21 0.48 10.49 9.67
C THR A 21 1.72 10.52 8.79
N CYS A 22 1.90 9.57 7.92
CA CYS A 22 3.10 9.43 7.10
C CYS A 22 3.02 10.28 5.83
N VAL A 23 3.94 11.23 5.69
CA VAL A 23 3.97 12.12 4.52
C VAL A 23 4.20 11.34 3.23
N TRP A 24 5.16 10.41 3.24
CA TRP A 24 5.48 9.61 2.06
C TRP A 24 4.35 8.66 1.68
N CYS A 25 3.59 8.18 2.67
CA CYS A 25 2.40 7.39 2.42
C CYS A 25 1.34 8.22 1.72
N LYS A 26 1.15 9.47 2.15
CA LYS A 26 0.21 10.39 1.50
C LYS A 26 0.60 10.66 0.06
N LYS A 27 1.91 10.80 -0.20
CA LYS A 27 2.41 11.01 -1.56
C LYS A 27 2.17 9.77 -2.43
N THR A 28 2.31 8.58 -1.86
CA THR A 28 2.03 7.35 -2.58
C THR A 28 0.54 7.24 -2.92
N LYS A 29 -0.34 7.59 -1.97
CA LYS A 29 -1.78 7.62 -2.23
C LYS A 29 -2.12 8.61 -3.33
N SER A 30 -1.51 9.81 -3.31
CA SER A 30 -1.72 10.82 -4.35
C SER A 30 -1.28 10.30 -5.71
N LEU A 31 -0.15 9.62 -5.76
CA LEU A 31 0.35 9.04 -7.00
C LEU A 31 -0.64 8.03 -7.58
N LEU A 32 -1.13 7.11 -6.74
CA LEU A 32 -2.09 6.12 -7.18
C LEU A 32 -3.41 6.76 -7.64
N ASN A 33 -3.85 7.80 -6.93
CA ASN A 33 -5.05 8.55 -7.32
C ASN A 33 -4.85 9.24 -8.67
N ASN A 34 -3.68 9.84 -8.89
CA ASN A 34 -3.38 10.51 -10.15
C ASN A 34 -3.29 9.54 -11.31
N LEU A 35 -2.84 8.31 -11.06
CA LEU A 35 -2.81 7.27 -12.07
C LEU A 35 -4.19 6.71 -12.38
N GLY A 36 -5.17 7.00 -11.53
CA GLY A 36 -6.55 6.57 -11.73
C GLY A 36 -6.75 5.06 -11.59
N VAL A 37 -5.91 4.40 -10.82
CA VAL A 37 -5.98 2.95 -10.64
C VAL A 37 -6.79 2.56 -9.42
N ASP A 38 -7.37 1.37 -9.49
CA ASP A 38 -8.09 0.78 -8.38
C ASP A 38 -7.09 0.22 -7.38
N TYR A 39 -7.23 0.55 -6.10
CA TYR A 39 -6.32 0.05 -5.08
C TYR A 39 -6.97 0.00 -3.71
N TYR A 40 -6.36 -0.75 -2.81
CA TYR A 40 -6.74 -0.83 -1.40
C TYR A 40 -5.63 -0.27 -0.55
N TYR A 41 -5.97 0.33 0.58
CA TYR A 41 -4.96 0.74 1.54
C TYR A 41 -5.45 0.50 2.97
N ILE A 42 -4.51 0.41 3.88
CA ILE A 42 -4.80 0.27 5.29
C ILE A 42 -3.79 1.11 6.07
N ASP A 43 -4.31 1.97 6.96
CA ASP A 43 -3.47 2.75 7.87
C ASP A 43 -3.25 1.92 9.12
N VAL A 44 -2.10 1.29 9.19
CA VAL A 44 -1.79 0.28 10.23
C VAL A 44 -1.84 0.87 11.63
N ASP A 45 -1.47 2.14 11.79
CA ASP A 45 -1.49 2.82 13.08
C ASP A 45 -2.89 3.02 13.66
N LEU A 46 -3.92 2.94 12.82
CA LEU A 46 -5.31 3.09 13.27
C LEU A 46 -5.94 1.77 13.70
N LEU A 47 -5.25 0.67 13.50
CA LEU A 47 -5.74 -0.65 13.89
C LEU A 47 -5.40 -0.92 15.36
N GLU A 48 -6.17 -1.83 15.98
CA GLU A 48 -5.97 -2.21 17.36
C GLU A 48 -6.02 -3.72 17.55
N GLY A 49 -5.34 -4.19 18.59
CA GLY A 49 -5.43 -5.57 19.03
C GLY A 49 -4.97 -6.58 17.98
N LYS A 50 -5.76 -7.63 17.84
CA LYS A 50 -5.41 -8.74 16.94
C LYS A 50 -5.37 -8.34 15.46
N GLU A 51 -6.21 -7.40 15.07
CA GLU A 51 -6.20 -6.89 13.70
C GLU A 51 -4.87 -6.26 13.35
N LYS A 52 -4.37 -5.42 14.24
CA LYS A 52 -3.09 -4.75 14.04
C LYS A 52 -1.96 -5.75 13.93
N GLU A 53 -1.96 -6.75 14.83
CA GLU A 53 -0.94 -7.79 14.83
C GLU A 53 -0.98 -8.59 13.53
N LYS A 54 -2.17 -8.99 13.09
CA LYS A 54 -2.33 -9.76 11.86
C LYS A 54 -1.81 -9.00 10.65
N VAL A 55 -2.17 -7.73 10.54
CA VAL A 55 -1.74 -6.89 9.41
C VAL A 55 -0.22 -6.68 9.45
N LYS A 56 0.33 -6.46 10.64
CA LYS A 56 1.78 -6.33 10.78
C LYS A 56 2.52 -7.60 10.37
N ASN A 57 1.98 -8.76 10.71
CA ASN A 57 2.57 -10.02 10.30
C ASN A 57 2.55 -10.19 8.78
N ASP A 58 1.45 -9.79 8.13
CA ASP A 58 1.37 -9.81 6.68
C ASP A 58 2.38 -8.84 6.07
N LEU A 59 2.49 -7.65 6.63
CA LEU A 59 3.43 -6.64 6.16
C LEU A 59 4.88 -7.13 6.25
N ILE A 60 5.25 -7.75 7.37
CA ILE A 60 6.60 -8.25 7.60
C ILE A 60 7.00 -9.31 6.58
N ARG A 61 6.04 -10.08 6.09
CA ARG A 61 6.29 -11.07 5.04
C ARG A 61 6.77 -10.41 3.76
N TRP A 62 6.28 -9.19 3.46
CA TRP A 62 6.67 -8.44 2.27
C TRP A 62 7.86 -7.52 2.54
N ASN A 63 7.90 -6.95 3.73
CA ASN A 63 8.91 -5.99 4.12
C ASN A 63 9.35 -6.28 5.55
N PRO A 64 10.40 -7.08 5.76
CA PRO A 64 10.88 -7.44 7.10
C PRO A 64 11.26 -6.25 7.96
N GLN A 65 11.61 -5.12 7.37
CA GLN A 65 11.94 -3.91 8.11
C GLN A 65 10.70 -3.21 8.67
N CYS A 66 9.51 -3.61 8.20
CA CYS A 66 8.25 -3.05 8.67
C CYS A 66 8.21 -1.53 8.55
N SER A 67 8.66 -1.01 7.42
CA SER A 67 8.66 0.44 7.16
C SER A 67 7.49 0.81 6.24
N PHE A 68 7.22 2.10 6.11
CA PHE A 68 6.08 2.60 5.34
C PHE A 68 6.53 3.71 4.38
N PRO A 69 5.85 3.84 3.24
CA PRO A 69 4.81 2.98 2.71
C PRO A 69 5.36 1.66 2.15
N THR A 70 4.55 0.62 2.15
CA THR A 70 4.87 -0.65 1.50
C THR A 70 3.73 -0.97 0.54
N LEU A 71 4.06 -1.06 -0.74
CA LEU A 71 3.08 -1.31 -1.80
C LEU A 71 3.27 -2.71 -2.35
N VAL A 72 2.18 -3.49 -2.34
CA VAL A 72 2.20 -4.87 -2.86
C VAL A 72 1.30 -4.94 -4.08
N ILE A 73 1.84 -5.43 -5.18
CA ILE A 73 1.12 -5.53 -6.46
C ILE A 73 0.99 -6.99 -6.87
N ASN A 74 -0.27 -7.43 -7.05
CA ASN A 74 -0.62 -8.79 -7.47
C ASN A 74 -0.05 -9.90 -6.57
N ASN A 75 0.16 -9.61 -5.28
CA ASN A 75 0.78 -10.54 -4.34
C ASN A 75 2.11 -11.11 -4.87
N ASP A 76 2.81 -10.32 -5.64
CA ASP A 76 4.03 -10.75 -6.35
C ASP A 76 5.16 -9.74 -6.20
N LYS A 77 4.87 -8.46 -6.41
CA LYS A 77 5.87 -7.40 -6.32
C LYS A 77 5.67 -6.55 -5.09
N CYS A 78 6.76 -6.16 -4.44
CA CYS A 78 6.74 -5.31 -3.27
C CYS A 78 7.64 -4.10 -3.51
N ILE A 79 7.09 -2.91 -3.31
CA ILE A 79 7.84 -1.66 -3.43
C ILE A 79 7.84 -1.00 -2.05
N VAL A 80 9.03 -0.78 -1.49
CA VAL A 80 9.20 -0.18 -0.18
C VAL A 80 9.59 1.28 -0.34
N GLY A 81 8.82 2.18 0.30
CA GLY A 81 9.03 3.60 0.20
C GLY A 81 8.31 4.23 -0.99
N TYR A 82 8.39 5.55 -1.08
CA TYR A 82 7.78 6.27 -2.20
C TYR A 82 8.72 6.23 -3.40
N LYS A 83 8.33 5.48 -4.43
CA LYS A 83 9.15 5.32 -5.64
C LYS A 83 8.24 5.44 -6.85
N GLU A 84 8.14 6.67 -7.35
CA GLU A 84 7.21 6.98 -8.42
C GLU A 84 7.46 6.17 -9.68
N LYS A 85 8.70 6.14 -10.14
CA LYS A 85 9.04 5.43 -11.38
C LYS A 85 8.77 3.94 -11.28
N GLU A 86 9.23 3.30 -10.20
CA GLU A 86 9.04 1.87 -10.00
C GLU A 86 7.55 1.53 -9.89
N THR A 87 6.78 2.39 -9.21
CA THR A 87 5.35 2.19 -9.05
C THR A 87 4.64 2.24 -10.41
N LYS A 88 4.97 3.23 -11.23
CA LYS A 88 4.38 3.37 -12.56
C LYS A 88 4.72 2.17 -13.44
N GLU A 89 5.96 1.73 -13.42
CA GLU A 89 6.39 0.57 -14.20
C GLU A 89 5.68 -0.71 -13.75
N ALA A 90 5.56 -0.92 -12.45
CA ALA A 90 4.92 -2.11 -11.91
C ALA A 90 3.43 -2.16 -12.22
N ILE A 91 2.77 -1.00 -12.33
CA ILE A 91 1.34 -0.91 -12.62
C ILE A 91 1.09 -0.95 -14.13
N GLY A 92 2.13 -0.73 -14.93
CA GLY A 92 1.99 -0.76 -16.39
C GLY A 92 1.64 0.59 -17.00
N GLN A 93 2.02 1.63 -16.34
CA GLN A 93 1.81 3.00 -16.83
C GLN A 93 3.04 3.50 -17.56
#